data_c8820e200cd7381aadb0948712de76b8
#
_entry.id   c8820e200cd7381aadb0948712de76b8
#
_cell.length_a   1.000
_cell.length_b   1.000
_cell.length_c   1.000
_cell.angle_alpha   90.00
_cell.angle_beta   90.00
_cell.angle_gamma   90.00
#
_symmetry.space_group_name_H-M   'P 1'
#
loop_
_entity.id
_entity.type
_entity.pdbx_description
1 polymer ?
#
loop_
_entity_poly.entity_id
_entity_poly.type
_entity_poly.pdbx_seq_one_letter_code
_entity_poly.pdbx_strand_id
1 'polypeptide(L)'
;MEQTIKDRILQIRKREMPEGYVKSVVGIVPADWKHYTFGDIYSERKEPGNENLPLLMVSIHSGVSDGKVDEDKLTKRTKQIEDKSQYKKAVTGDLVLNMMRAWQGAIGTVRTTGMVSPAYIVAEPDDKIYPPFMDYFTRIPRMINQIDRQSYGVTDFRKRLYWASFIIIDCILPPIEEQQKIAAILTTQDKVIELKEKRLAEKLRQKKYLMQQLLTGRKRLPSYWGEWNFPKAKEIFQNVTDKNHKGDLMVLSATQDKGIMPRNEVDIDIKYDVSSLANYKKVCQGNFVISLRSFQGGIEYSAYTGLVSPAYTVLSSKKELCDEYYKQYFKSANFINRLNVAVYGIRDGKQISFEDFGQLRIPYPPINEQTAIAQVLSAADREISLLRQDIEQEKQKKKALMQLLLTGIVRVNV
;
A
#
# COMPACT_ATOMS: atom_id res chain seq x y z
N MET A 1 21.76 28.20 8.12
CA MET A 1 21.88 26.84 7.53
C MET A 1 20.71 26.51 6.60
N GLU A 2 19.46 26.68 7.03
CA GLU A 2 18.27 26.39 6.22
C GLU A 2 18.13 27.26 4.97
N GLN A 3 18.46 28.56 5.07
CA GLN A 3 18.48 29.50 3.94
C GLN A 3 19.47 29.06 2.85
N THR A 4 20.68 28.67 3.23
CA THR A 4 21.73 28.22 2.31
C THR A 4 21.36 26.96 1.52
N ILE A 5 20.63 26.01 2.14
CA ILE A 5 20.14 24.79 1.43
C ILE A 5 19.06 25.15 0.44
N LYS A 6 18.11 26.01 0.81
CA LYS A 6 17.03 26.46 -0.10
C LYS A 6 17.61 27.21 -1.30
N ASP A 7 18.56 28.09 -1.08
CA ASP A 7 19.21 28.87 -2.14
C ASP A 7 19.96 27.94 -3.11
N ARG A 8 20.69 26.95 -2.61
CA ARG A 8 21.38 25.94 -3.42
C ARG A 8 20.40 25.14 -4.28
N ILE A 9 19.29 24.67 -3.70
CA ILE A 9 18.24 23.96 -4.44
C ILE A 9 17.69 24.83 -5.56
N LEU A 10 17.46 26.13 -5.31
CA LEU A 10 16.96 27.08 -6.30
C LEU A 10 17.96 27.30 -7.42
N GLN A 11 19.25 27.51 -7.09
CA GLN A 11 20.32 27.67 -8.08
C GLN A 11 20.43 26.44 -8.98
N ILE A 12 20.49 25.23 -8.42
CA ILE A 12 20.57 23.99 -9.20
C ILE A 12 19.35 23.82 -10.12
N ARG A 13 18.13 24.15 -9.63
CA ARG A 13 16.90 24.11 -10.46
C ARG A 13 16.94 25.10 -11.61
N LYS A 14 17.54 26.27 -11.41
CA LYS A 14 17.76 27.27 -12.48
C LYS A 14 18.94 26.96 -13.39
N ARG A 15 19.65 25.83 -13.16
CA ARG A 15 20.90 25.44 -13.82
C ARG A 15 22.06 26.42 -13.55
N GLU A 16 21.99 27.19 -12.46
CA GLU A 16 23.06 27.99 -11.92
C GLU A 16 23.99 27.13 -11.09
N MET A 17 25.30 27.44 -11.07
CA MET A 17 26.31 26.63 -10.39
C MET A 17 26.53 27.17 -8.98
N PRO A 18 26.18 26.42 -7.92
CA PRO A 18 26.51 26.82 -6.56
C PRO A 18 28.02 26.73 -6.31
N GLU A 19 28.51 27.48 -5.32
CA GLU A 19 29.88 27.35 -4.86
C GLU A 19 30.18 25.92 -4.36
N GLY A 20 31.35 25.38 -4.75
CA GLY A 20 31.76 24.01 -4.44
C GLY A 20 31.10 22.92 -5.29
N TYR A 21 30.43 23.30 -6.40
CA TYR A 21 29.81 22.37 -7.35
C TYR A 21 30.43 22.50 -8.74
N VAL A 22 30.34 21.43 -9.51
CA VAL A 22 30.82 21.36 -10.90
C VAL A 22 29.76 20.77 -11.81
N LYS A 23 29.84 21.10 -13.11
CA LYS A 23 29.02 20.46 -14.14
C LYS A 23 29.65 19.13 -14.51
N SER A 24 28.86 18.08 -14.51
CA SER A 24 29.27 16.73 -14.88
C SER A 24 28.36 16.16 -15.97
N VAL A 25 28.69 14.96 -16.47
CA VAL A 25 27.85 14.19 -17.43
C VAL A 25 26.45 13.89 -16.89
N VAL A 26 26.27 13.90 -15.58
CA VAL A 26 25.00 13.58 -14.92
C VAL A 26 24.28 14.81 -14.35
N GLY A 27 24.84 16.02 -14.55
CA GLY A 27 24.29 17.29 -14.06
C GLY A 27 25.24 18.01 -13.10
N ILE A 28 24.72 18.90 -12.26
CA ILE A 28 25.48 19.64 -11.28
C ILE A 28 25.68 18.76 -10.03
N VAL A 29 26.94 18.56 -9.64
CA VAL A 29 27.33 17.69 -8.52
C VAL A 29 28.41 18.36 -7.67
N PRO A 30 28.63 17.94 -6.41
CA PRO A 30 29.74 18.44 -5.60
C PRO A 30 31.10 18.22 -6.29
N ALA A 31 32.01 19.17 -6.19
CA ALA A 31 33.31 19.15 -6.88
C ALA A 31 34.27 18.05 -6.38
N ASP A 32 34.06 17.56 -5.16
CA ASP A 32 34.84 16.49 -4.54
C ASP A 32 34.28 15.08 -4.78
N TRP A 33 33.10 14.97 -5.42
CA TRP A 33 32.56 13.68 -5.84
C TRP A 33 33.29 13.19 -7.08
N LYS A 34 33.66 11.90 -7.10
CA LYS A 34 34.46 11.31 -8.17
C LYS A 34 33.57 10.62 -9.21
N HIS A 35 33.95 10.80 -10.46
CA HIS A 35 33.34 10.11 -11.58
C HIS A 35 33.94 8.72 -11.76
N TYR A 36 33.09 7.74 -11.98
CA TYR A 36 33.42 6.36 -12.28
C TYR A 36 32.42 5.81 -13.33
N THR A 37 32.82 4.74 -14.00
CA THR A 37 31.86 3.81 -14.60
C THR A 37 31.60 2.64 -13.64
N PHE A 38 30.52 1.89 -13.83
CA PHE A 38 30.35 0.70 -12.99
C PHE A 38 31.47 -0.33 -13.17
N GLY A 39 32.15 -0.35 -14.35
CA GLY A 39 33.31 -1.21 -14.60
C GLY A 39 34.55 -0.80 -13.80
N ASP A 40 34.65 0.46 -13.34
CA ASP A 40 35.77 0.94 -12.50
C ASP A 40 35.64 0.52 -11.02
N ILE A 41 34.44 0.07 -10.62
CA ILE A 41 34.09 -0.12 -9.20
C ILE A 41 33.40 -1.47 -8.95
N TYR A 42 33.15 -2.27 -9.97
CA TYR A 42 32.58 -3.62 -9.86
C TYR A 42 33.27 -4.61 -10.82
N SER A 43 33.46 -5.83 -10.33
CA SER A 43 33.83 -6.98 -11.16
C SER A 43 32.72 -8.01 -11.23
N GLU A 44 32.62 -8.78 -12.33
CA GLU A 44 31.57 -9.80 -12.46
C GLU A 44 31.93 -11.05 -11.64
N ARG A 45 31.07 -11.41 -10.66
CA ARG A 45 31.19 -12.67 -9.95
C ARG A 45 30.56 -13.79 -10.80
N LYS A 46 31.39 -14.82 -11.10
CA LYS A 46 30.97 -16.00 -11.90
C LYS A 46 30.94 -17.30 -11.11
N GLU A 47 31.07 -17.24 -9.79
CA GLU A 47 31.03 -18.42 -8.94
C GLU A 47 29.67 -19.12 -9.02
N PRO A 48 29.64 -20.49 -9.16
CA PRO A 48 28.41 -21.25 -9.17
C PRO A 48 27.76 -21.27 -7.79
N GLY A 49 26.43 -21.44 -7.77
CA GLY A 49 25.67 -21.73 -6.56
C GLY A 49 25.89 -23.17 -6.08
N ASN A 50 25.35 -23.49 -4.92
CA ASN A 50 25.36 -24.84 -4.37
C ASN A 50 24.12 -25.09 -3.50
N GLU A 51 23.90 -26.31 -3.07
CA GLU A 51 22.72 -26.75 -2.33
C GLU A 51 22.56 -26.09 -0.93
N ASN A 52 23.66 -25.63 -0.35
CA ASN A 52 23.67 -25.04 0.99
C ASN A 52 23.31 -23.53 0.98
N LEU A 53 23.18 -22.91 -0.20
CA LEU A 53 22.90 -21.50 -0.35
C LEU A 53 21.39 -21.25 -0.52
N PRO A 54 20.81 -20.31 0.24
CA PRO A 54 19.42 -19.91 0.05
C PRO A 54 19.23 -19.22 -1.30
N LEU A 55 18.08 -19.45 -1.94
CA LEU A 55 17.72 -18.77 -3.17
C LEU A 55 17.28 -17.35 -2.87
N LEU A 56 17.96 -16.37 -3.47
CA LEU A 56 17.64 -14.97 -3.36
C LEU A 56 16.83 -14.51 -4.59
N MET A 57 15.89 -13.59 -4.36
CA MET A 57 15.08 -12.97 -5.39
C MET A 57 15.33 -11.47 -5.43
N VAL A 58 15.27 -10.87 -6.63
CA VAL A 58 15.42 -9.44 -6.81
C VAL A 58 14.09 -8.83 -7.24
N SER A 59 13.55 -7.97 -6.40
CA SER A 59 12.27 -7.27 -6.59
C SER A 59 12.50 -5.83 -7.04
N ILE A 60 11.59 -5.32 -7.89
CA ILE A 60 11.54 -3.91 -8.26
C ILE A 60 11.31 -3.00 -7.03
N HIS A 61 10.55 -3.50 -6.04
CA HIS A 61 10.13 -2.69 -4.89
C HIS A 61 11.06 -2.77 -3.69
N SER A 62 11.59 -3.96 -3.40
CA SER A 62 12.35 -4.24 -2.17
C SER A 62 13.83 -4.58 -2.36
N GLY A 63 14.33 -4.59 -3.61
CA GLY A 63 15.69 -5.02 -3.88
C GLY A 63 15.87 -6.53 -3.69
N VAL A 64 17.01 -6.95 -3.12
CA VAL A 64 17.33 -8.38 -2.89
C VAL A 64 16.63 -8.88 -1.63
N SER A 65 16.01 -10.06 -1.70
CA SER A 65 15.37 -10.73 -0.55
C SER A 65 16.41 -11.33 0.41
N ASP A 66 15.98 -11.55 1.67
CA ASP A 66 16.82 -12.18 2.71
C ASP A 66 16.86 -13.72 2.61
N GLY A 67 16.43 -14.31 1.48
CA GLY A 67 16.31 -15.76 1.32
C GLY A 67 15.09 -16.37 2.01
N LYS A 68 14.35 -15.60 2.79
CA LYS A 68 13.03 -15.98 3.33
C LYS A 68 11.97 -15.59 2.31
N VAL A 69 11.65 -16.51 1.42
CA VAL A 69 10.54 -16.31 0.49
C VAL A 69 9.25 -16.62 1.24
N ASP A 70 8.40 -15.62 1.42
CA ASP A 70 7.01 -15.82 1.84
C ASP A 70 6.32 -16.65 0.74
N GLU A 71 6.13 -17.94 0.96
CA GLU A 71 5.52 -18.84 -0.02
C GLU A 71 4.11 -18.38 -0.42
N ASP A 72 3.40 -17.69 0.48
CA ASP A 72 2.07 -17.10 0.24
C ASP A 72 2.08 -15.91 -0.73
N LYS A 73 3.23 -15.28 -0.98
CA LYS A 73 3.38 -14.16 -1.94
C LYS A 73 3.85 -14.59 -3.32
N LEU A 74 4.15 -15.85 -3.52
CA LEU A 74 4.49 -16.41 -4.83
C LEU A 74 3.22 -16.66 -5.64
N THR A 75 2.71 -15.64 -6.29
CA THR A 75 1.56 -15.72 -7.21
C THR A 75 1.84 -16.55 -8.49
N LYS A 76 3.09 -16.98 -8.73
CA LYS A 76 3.49 -17.96 -9.74
C LYS A 76 4.63 -18.80 -9.17
N ARG A 77 4.47 -20.12 -9.14
CA ARG A 77 5.55 -21.07 -8.87
C ARG A 77 6.69 -20.79 -9.86
N THR A 78 7.76 -20.16 -9.39
CA THR A 78 9.01 -20.09 -10.14
C THR A 78 9.53 -21.52 -10.23
N LYS A 79 9.61 -22.09 -11.44
CA LYS A 79 10.25 -23.38 -11.63
C LYS A 79 11.67 -23.29 -11.09
N GLN A 80 11.96 -24.01 -10.02
CA GLN A 80 13.33 -24.13 -9.53
C GLN A 80 14.12 -25.01 -10.49
N ILE A 81 15.37 -24.61 -10.77
CA ILE A 81 16.32 -25.41 -11.53
C ILE A 81 16.82 -26.49 -10.57
N GLU A 82 16.77 -27.77 -10.98
CA GLU A 82 17.18 -28.91 -10.14
C GLU A 82 18.67 -28.85 -9.84
N ASP A 83 19.48 -28.62 -10.88
CA ASP A 83 20.92 -28.47 -10.73
C ASP A 83 21.31 -27.10 -10.16
N LYS A 84 21.65 -27.06 -8.88
CA LYS A 84 21.98 -25.83 -8.16
C LYS A 84 23.26 -25.15 -8.64
N SER A 85 24.16 -25.89 -9.32
CA SER A 85 25.38 -25.32 -9.90
C SER A 85 25.11 -24.36 -11.05
N GLN A 86 23.93 -24.39 -11.66
CA GLN A 86 23.51 -23.44 -12.69
C GLN A 86 23.14 -22.07 -12.11
N TYR A 87 22.85 -21.97 -10.82
CA TYR A 87 22.67 -20.68 -10.17
C TYR A 87 24.02 -19.99 -9.98
N LYS A 88 24.00 -18.67 -9.81
CA LYS A 88 25.18 -17.87 -9.47
C LYS A 88 25.21 -17.60 -7.99
N LYS A 89 26.35 -17.81 -7.35
CA LYS A 89 26.59 -17.37 -5.96
C LYS A 89 26.57 -15.85 -5.90
N ALA A 90 25.94 -15.31 -4.86
CA ALA A 90 25.91 -13.91 -4.52
C ALA A 90 26.31 -13.74 -3.06
N VAL A 91 27.37 -13.00 -2.81
CA VAL A 91 27.97 -12.81 -1.49
C VAL A 91 27.42 -11.51 -0.87
N THR A 92 27.35 -11.46 0.46
CA THR A 92 26.99 -10.23 1.17
C THR A 92 27.83 -9.05 0.69
N GLY A 93 27.18 -7.98 0.25
CA GLY A 93 27.81 -6.80 -0.34
C GLY A 93 27.73 -6.74 -1.87
N ASP A 94 27.58 -7.87 -2.56
CA ASP A 94 27.42 -7.89 -4.02
C ASP A 94 26.18 -7.10 -4.45
N LEU A 95 26.28 -6.42 -5.59
CA LEU A 95 25.12 -5.82 -6.26
C LEU A 95 24.54 -6.85 -7.24
N VAL A 96 23.25 -7.13 -7.12
CA VAL A 96 22.55 -8.08 -7.99
C VAL A 96 21.48 -7.37 -8.81
N LEU A 97 21.50 -7.65 -10.13
CA LEU A 97 20.59 -7.06 -11.10
C LEU A 97 19.86 -8.16 -11.87
N ASN A 98 18.53 -8.08 -11.89
CA ASN A 98 17.74 -8.93 -12.80
C ASN A 98 17.86 -8.39 -14.22
N MET A 99 18.56 -9.11 -15.11
CA MET A 99 18.82 -8.66 -16.49
C MET A 99 17.56 -8.22 -17.24
N MET A 100 16.41 -8.86 -16.97
CA MET A 100 15.15 -8.59 -17.67
C MET A 100 14.35 -7.43 -17.05
N ARG A 101 14.65 -7.02 -15.80
CA ARG A 101 13.88 -6.01 -15.05
C ARG A 101 14.74 -4.95 -14.36
N ALA A 102 16.05 -4.94 -14.64
CA ALA A 102 16.96 -3.93 -14.07
C ALA A 102 16.51 -2.51 -14.46
N TRP A 103 16.05 -2.32 -15.69
CA TRP A 103 15.50 -1.06 -16.19
C TRP A 103 14.20 -0.61 -15.48
N GLN A 104 13.54 -1.50 -14.75
CA GLN A 104 12.41 -1.18 -13.86
C GLN A 104 12.83 -0.99 -12.39
N GLY A 105 14.12 -1.18 -12.06
CA GLY A 105 14.64 -1.06 -10.71
C GLY A 105 14.79 -2.39 -9.96
N ALA A 106 14.73 -3.54 -10.64
CA ALA A 106 15.02 -4.82 -10.01
C ALA A 106 16.55 -4.98 -9.82
N ILE A 107 17.06 -4.22 -8.86
CA ILE A 107 18.47 -4.11 -8.46
C ILE A 107 18.53 -4.02 -6.94
N GLY A 108 19.57 -4.55 -6.33
CA GLY A 108 19.80 -4.37 -4.92
C GLY A 108 21.08 -5.04 -4.45
N THR A 109 21.51 -4.64 -3.28
CA THR A 109 22.69 -5.20 -2.60
C THR A 109 22.31 -6.42 -1.78
N VAL A 110 23.12 -7.46 -1.87
CA VAL A 110 22.97 -8.71 -1.12
C VAL A 110 23.26 -8.46 0.36
N ARG A 111 22.30 -8.80 1.22
CA ARG A 111 22.42 -8.68 2.68
C ARG A 111 22.82 -10.00 3.35
N THR A 112 22.46 -11.11 2.74
CA THR A 112 22.78 -12.47 3.21
C THR A 112 23.26 -13.28 2.02
N THR A 113 24.43 -13.89 2.15
CA THR A 113 25.01 -14.73 1.10
C THR A 113 24.04 -15.82 0.67
N GLY A 114 23.86 -15.98 -0.65
CA GLY A 114 22.93 -16.93 -1.23
C GLY A 114 23.24 -17.19 -2.69
N MET A 115 22.26 -17.68 -3.43
CA MET A 115 22.37 -17.88 -4.88
C MET A 115 21.22 -17.21 -5.62
N VAL A 116 21.48 -16.79 -6.85
CA VAL A 116 20.52 -16.12 -7.72
C VAL A 116 20.41 -16.83 -9.08
N SER A 117 19.30 -16.60 -9.78
CA SER A 117 19.06 -17.14 -11.11
C SER A 117 20.23 -16.85 -12.07
N PRO A 118 20.55 -17.75 -13.03
CA PRO A 118 21.52 -17.47 -14.10
C PRO A 118 21.23 -16.21 -14.90
N ALA A 119 19.97 -15.80 -14.99
CA ALA A 119 19.52 -14.60 -15.67
C ALA A 119 19.80 -13.30 -14.89
N TYR A 120 20.57 -13.35 -13.81
CA TYR A 120 20.96 -12.17 -13.04
C TYR A 120 22.44 -11.88 -13.23
N ILE A 121 22.79 -10.62 -13.15
CA ILE A 121 24.17 -10.15 -13.02
C ILE A 121 24.49 -10.13 -11.53
N VAL A 122 25.67 -10.63 -11.14
CA VAL A 122 26.22 -10.50 -9.81
C VAL A 122 27.50 -9.69 -9.94
N ALA A 123 27.54 -8.54 -9.29
CA ALA A 123 28.64 -7.59 -9.36
C ALA A 123 29.28 -7.44 -7.96
N GLU A 124 30.52 -7.84 -7.85
CA GLU A 124 31.37 -7.75 -6.67
C GLU A 124 31.93 -6.31 -6.55
N PRO A 125 31.69 -5.59 -5.43
CA PRO A 125 32.17 -4.23 -5.25
C PRO A 125 33.67 -4.19 -4.91
N ASP A 126 34.35 -3.12 -5.30
CA ASP A 126 35.68 -2.79 -4.80
C ASP A 126 35.61 -1.98 -3.48
N ASP A 127 36.76 -1.56 -2.96
CA ASP A 127 36.91 -0.81 -1.69
C ASP A 127 36.39 0.64 -1.75
N LYS A 128 36.10 1.19 -2.93
CA LYS A 128 35.52 2.53 -3.10
C LYS A 128 34.02 2.57 -2.83
N ILE A 129 33.40 1.41 -2.66
CA ILE A 129 31.95 1.25 -2.54
C ILE A 129 31.56 0.87 -1.10
N TYR A 130 30.59 1.59 -0.56
CA TYR A 130 29.83 1.14 0.60
C TYR A 130 28.54 0.46 0.12
N PRO A 131 28.43 -0.87 0.13
CA PRO A 131 27.31 -1.60 -0.49
C PRO A 131 25.91 -1.12 -0.09
N PRO A 132 25.61 -0.79 1.20
CA PRO A 132 24.31 -0.27 1.57
C PRO A 132 23.95 1.08 0.92
N PHE A 133 24.94 1.91 0.56
CA PHE A 133 24.71 3.15 -0.19
C PHE A 133 24.25 2.85 -1.60
N MET A 134 24.87 1.87 -2.27
CA MET A 134 24.55 1.49 -3.63
C MET A 134 23.13 0.87 -3.75
N ASP A 135 22.62 0.24 -2.70
CA ASP A 135 21.24 -0.24 -2.65
C ASP A 135 20.21 0.89 -2.86
N TYR A 136 20.51 2.09 -2.40
CA TYR A 136 19.68 3.29 -2.63
C TYR A 136 20.06 4.00 -3.93
N PHE A 137 21.35 4.17 -4.20
CA PHE A 137 21.87 4.95 -5.34
C PHE A 137 21.44 4.36 -6.68
N THR A 138 21.50 3.04 -6.85
CA THR A 138 21.12 2.38 -8.11
C THR A 138 19.64 2.46 -8.43
N ARG A 139 18.80 2.78 -7.44
CA ARG A 139 17.32 2.88 -7.59
C ARG A 139 16.79 4.29 -7.70
N ILE A 140 17.65 5.33 -7.73
CA ILE A 140 17.16 6.69 -8.04
C ILE A 140 16.72 6.80 -9.51
N PRO A 141 15.73 7.66 -9.83
CA PRO A 141 15.19 7.77 -11.20
C PRO A 141 16.26 8.00 -12.27
N ARG A 142 17.30 8.78 -11.93
CA ARG A 142 18.43 9.05 -12.86
C ARG A 142 19.17 7.77 -13.22
N MET A 143 19.49 6.91 -12.25
CA MET A 143 20.18 5.64 -12.50
C MET A 143 19.29 4.66 -13.25
N ILE A 144 18.03 4.55 -12.88
CA ILE A 144 17.05 3.73 -13.62
C ILE A 144 16.98 4.16 -15.08
N ASN A 145 16.93 5.45 -15.37
CA ASN A 145 16.92 5.96 -16.76
C ASN A 145 18.21 5.63 -17.52
N GLN A 146 19.39 5.65 -16.87
CA GLN A 146 20.64 5.25 -17.51
C GLN A 146 20.64 3.73 -17.79
N ILE A 147 20.21 2.92 -16.84
CA ILE A 147 20.07 1.47 -17.00
C ILE A 147 19.08 1.13 -18.13
N ASP A 148 17.96 1.85 -18.21
CA ASP A 148 17.00 1.66 -19.30
C ASP A 148 17.60 1.95 -20.67
N ARG A 149 18.37 3.04 -20.80
CA ARG A 149 19.08 3.39 -22.06
C ARG A 149 20.12 2.36 -22.48
N GLN A 150 20.72 1.66 -21.53
CA GLN A 150 21.73 0.61 -21.78
C GLN A 150 21.10 -0.79 -21.86
N SER A 151 19.77 -0.89 -21.73
CA SER A 151 19.04 -2.15 -21.87
C SER A 151 18.50 -2.31 -23.29
N TYR A 152 18.77 -3.43 -23.94
CA TYR A 152 18.43 -3.68 -25.34
C TYR A 152 17.33 -4.74 -25.48
N GLY A 153 16.41 -4.54 -26.41
CA GLY A 153 15.35 -5.48 -26.78
C GLY A 153 14.39 -4.89 -27.79
N VAL A 154 13.78 -5.75 -28.62
CA VAL A 154 12.85 -5.33 -29.69
C VAL A 154 11.53 -4.77 -29.13
N THR A 155 11.17 -5.16 -27.92
CA THR A 155 10.00 -4.68 -27.17
C THR A 155 10.38 -4.52 -25.72
N ASP A 156 9.61 -3.71 -24.95
CA ASP A 156 9.87 -3.49 -23.53
C ASP A 156 9.89 -4.80 -22.73
N PHE A 157 9.07 -5.80 -23.09
CA PHE A 157 9.08 -7.12 -22.45
C PHE A 157 10.31 -7.95 -22.73
N ARG A 158 11.13 -7.57 -23.73
CA ARG A 158 12.36 -8.26 -24.16
C ARG A 158 13.63 -7.47 -23.87
N LYS A 159 13.52 -6.27 -23.29
CA LYS A 159 14.68 -5.50 -22.84
C LYS A 159 15.51 -6.31 -21.84
N ARG A 160 16.82 -6.31 -22.03
CA ARG A 160 17.80 -6.94 -21.14
C ARG A 160 19.02 -6.06 -20.98
N LEU A 161 19.48 -5.96 -19.73
CA LEU A 161 20.77 -5.40 -19.40
C LEU A 161 21.80 -6.52 -19.35
N TYR A 162 22.87 -6.40 -20.13
CA TYR A 162 23.98 -7.34 -20.10
C TYR A 162 25.17 -6.74 -19.34
N TRP A 163 26.09 -7.58 -18.90
CA TRP A 163 27.28 -7.13 -18.16
C TRP A 163 28.06 -6.04 -18.94
N ALA A 164 28.33 -6.26 -20.22
CA ALA A 164 29.06 -5.30 -21.08
C ALA A 164 28.34 -3.92 -21.15
N SER A 165 27.02 -3.89 -21.07
CA SER A 165 26.24 -2.64 -21.05
C SER A 165 26.16 -2.02 -19.65
N PHE A 166 26.23 -2.84 -18.61
CA PHE A 166 26.21 -2.39 -17.22
C PHE A 166 27.51 -1.64 -16.88
N ILE A 167 28.67 -2.18 -17.25
CA ILE A 167 29.98 -1.62 -16.87
C ILE A 167 30.26 -0.24 -17.45
N ILE A 168 29.60 0.16 -18.55
CA ILE A 168 29.81 1.48 -19.18
C ILE A 168 28.88 2.58 -18.62
N ILE A 169 27.99 2.25 -17.67
CA ILE A 169 27.10 3.24 -17.07
C ILE A 169 27.88 4.14 -16.13
N ASP A 170 27.75 5.45 -16.33
CA ASP A 170 28.40 6.47 -15.50
C ASP A 170 27.76 6.56 -14.10
N CYS A 171 28.59 6.71 -13.09
CA CYS A 171 28.16 7.07 -11.74
C CYS A 171 29.11 8.11 -11.13
N ILE A 172 28.57 8.98 -10.29
CA ILE A 172 29.35 9.96 -9.54
C ILE A 172 29.08 9.72 -8.07
N LEU A 173 30.13 9.43 -7.33
CA LEU A 173 30.06 8.95 -5.97
C LEU A 173 30.75 9.87 -4.99
N PRO A 174 30.18 10.07 -3.79
CA PRO A 174 30.84 10.75 -2.68
C PRO A 174 32.01 9.92 -2.12
N PRO A 175 32.88 10.53 -1.32
CA PRO A 175 33.83 9.78 -0.47
C PRO A 175 33.14 8.72 0.37
N ILE A 176 33.86 7.64 0.71
CA ILE A 176 33.30 6.46 1.39
C ILE A 176 32.63 6.80 2.74
N GLU A 177 33.18 7.76 3.47
CA GLU A 177 32.62 8.22 4.75
C GLU A 177 31.26 8.90 4.55
N GLU A 178 31.08 9.65 3.46
CA GLU A 178 29.81 10.27 3.11
C GLU A 178 28.80 9.22 2.63
N GLN A 179 29.24 8.23 1.85
CA GLN A 179 28.38 7.08 1.48
C GLN A 179 27.83 6.38 2.73
N GLN A 180 28.67 6.13 3.72
CA GLN A 180 28.27 5.49 4.99
C GLN A 180 27.23 6.31 5.73
N LYS A 181 27.42 7.61 5.87
CA LYS A 181 26.48 8.50 6.57
C LYS A 181 25.14 8.62 5.83
N ILE A 182 25.16 8.78 4.51
CA ILE A 182 23.95 8.83 3.69
C ILE A 182 23.17 7.51 3.83
N ALA A 183 23.85 6.38 3.72
CA ALA A 183 23.22 5.07 3.89
C ALA A 183 22.61 4.88 5.29
N ALA A 184 23.31 5.34 6.34
CA ALA A 184 22.81 5.28 7.71
C ALA A 184 21.51 6.10 7.90
N ILE A 185 21.46 7.32 7.33
CA ILE A 185 20.26 8.17 7.36
C ILE A 185 19.09 7.47 6.67
N LEU A 186 19.30 6.94 5.47
CA LEU A 186 18.25 6.28 4.68
C LEU A 186 17.79 4.98 5.33
N THR A 187 18.71 4.19 5.87
CA THR A 187 18.39 2.95 6.60
C THR A 187 17.60 3.25 7.88
N THR A 188 17.94 4.32 8.60
CA THR A 188 17.18 4.77 9.77
C THR A 188 15.75 5.15 9.36
N GLN A 189 15.60 5.86 8.24
CA GLN A 189 14.29 6.24 7.73
C GLN A 189 13.46 5.00 7.31
N ASP A 190 14.08 3.98 6.72
CA ASP A 190 13.42 2.71 6.41
C ASP A 190 12.93 2.00 7.66
N LYS A 191 13.74 1.97 8.71
CA LYS A 191 13.37 1.36 9.98
C LYS A 191 12.19 2.08 10.65
N VAL A 192 12.13 3.41 10.54
CA VAL A 192 10.97 4.20 11.03
C VAL A 192 9.69 3.79 10.29
N ILE A 193 9.74 3.69 8.97
CA ILE A 193 8.59 3.26 8.15
C ILE A 193 8.18 1.83 8.55
N GLU A 194 9.11 0.89 8.62
CA GLU A 194 8.84 -0.50 8.99
C GLU A 194 8.17 -0.63 10.37
N LEU A 195 8.67 0.09 11.38
CA LEU A 195 8.11 0.08 12.73
C LEU A 195 6.67 0.64 12.76
N LYS A 196 6.42 1.72 11.99
CA LYS A 196 5.07 2.28 11.87
C LYS A 196 4.11 1.33 11.14
N GLU A 197 4.56 0.63 10.10
CA GLU A 197 3.77 -0.40 9.40
C GLU A 197 3.46 -1.60 10.31
N LYS A 198 4.41 -2.05 11.12
CA LYS A 198 4.16 -3.08 12.16
C LYS A 198 3.11 -2.62 13.17
N ARG A 199 3.24 -1.36 13.64
CA ARG A 199 2.26 -0.77 14.57
C ARG A 199 0.86 -0.69 13.93
N LEU A 200 0.77 -0.33 12.66
CA LEU A 200 -0.50 -0.31 11.91
C LEU A 200 -1.14 -1.71 11.87
N ALA A 201 -0.34 -2.74 11.57
CA ALA A 201 -0.83 -4.12 11.55
C ALA A 201 -1.33 -4.58 12.92
N GLU A 202 -0.69 -4.17 14.00
CA GLU A 202 -1.16 -4.45 15.37
C GLU A 202 -2.46 -3.73 15.70
N LYS A 203 -2.59 -2.45 15.33
CA LYS A 203 -3.82 -1.67 15.56
C LYS A 203 -5.01 -2.22 14.78
N LEU A 204 -4.79 -2.70 13.56
CA LEU A 204 -5.82 -3.38 12.77
C LEU A 204 -6.26 -4.69 13.44
N ARG A 205 -5.33 -5.49 13.97
CA ARG A 205 -5.66 -6.72 14.74
C ARG A 205 -6.41 -6.39 16.02
N GLN A 206 -5.98 -5.36 16.73
CA GLN A 206 -6.66 -4.88 17.96
C GLN A 206 -8.09 -4.42 17.68
N LYS A 207 -8.30 -3.61 16.63
CA LYS A 207 -9.64 -3.19 16.22
C LYS A 207 -10.52 -4.39 15.87
N LYS A 208 -10.02 -5.35 15.08
CA LYS A 208 -10.75 -6.56 14.75
C LYS A 208 -11.18 -7.34 15.98
N TYR A 209 -10.29 -7.49 16.96
CA TYR A 209 -10.62 -8.13 18.25
C TYR A 209 -11.70 -7.36 19.01
N LEU A 210 -11.57 -6.04 19.14
CA LEU A 210 -12.58 -5.19 19.80
C LEU A 210 -13.95 -5.33 19.14
N MET A 211 -14.02 -5.30 17.81
CA MET A 211 -15.26 -5.51 17.07
C MET A 211 -15.89 -6.88 17.39
N GLN A 212 -15.08 -7.95 17.41
CA GLN A 212 -15.57 -9.30 17.75
C GLN A 212 -16.11 -9.40 19.17
N GLN A 213 -15.52 -8.70 20.12
CA GLN A 213 -15.91 -8.76 21.53
C GLN A 213 -17.09 -7.84 21.84
N LEU A 214 -16.98 -6.56 21.46
CA LEU A 214 -17.93 -5.52 21.86
C LEU A 214 -19.23 -5.56 21.03
N LEU A 215 -19.16 -5.80 19.73
CA LEU A 215 -20.36 -5.82 18.86
C LEU A 215 -21.20 -7.10 19.01
N THR A 216 -20.68 -8.12 19.67
CA THR A 216 -21.41 -9.37 19.96
C THR A 216 -21.85 -9.52 21.42
N GLY A 217 -21.45 -8.59 22.27
CA GLY A 217 -21.71 -8.66 23.72
C GLY A 217 -20.87 -9.71 24.46
N ARG A 218 -19.88 -10.37 23.80
CA ARG A 218 -18.98 -11.33 24.45
C ARG A 218 -18.16 -10.72 25.57
N LYS A 219 -17.75 -9.47 25.39
CA LYS A 219 -17.22 -8.61 26.44
C LYS A 219 -18.02 -7.33 26.48
N ARG A 220 -18.34 -6.89 27.67
CA ARG A 220 -19.05 -5.63 27.96
C ARG A 220 -18.02 -4.57 28.38
N LEU A 221 -18.35 -3.32 28.16
CA LEU A 221 -17.58 -2.22 28.74
C LEU A 221 -17.79 -2.19 30.25
N PRO A 222 -16.81 -1.74 31.05
CA PRO A 222 -16.83 -1.88 32.51
C PRO A 222 -18.08 -1.33 33.23
N SER A 223 -18.72 -0.32 32.66
CA SER A 223 -19.89 0.33 33.27
C SER A 223 -21.24 -0.26 32.84
N TYR A 224 -21.23 -1.37 32.07
CA TYR A 224 -22.45 -1.93 31.48
C TYR A 224 -22.62 -3.40 31.90
N TRP A 225 -23.83 -3.73 32.39
CA TRP A 225 -24.24 -5.08 32.79
C TRP A 225 -25.68 -5.36 32.35
N GLY A 226 -26.17 -6.56 32.61
CA GLY A 226 -27.48 -7.04 32.17
C GLY A 226 -27.41 -7.67 30.77
N GLU A 227 -28.48 -8.29 30.34
CA GLU A 227 -28.57 -9.00 29.07
C GLU A 227 -28.92 -8.06 27.90
N TRP A 228 -28.34 -8.32 26.75
CA TRP A 228 -28.75 -7.63 25.55
C TRP A 228 -30.00 -8.25 24.94
N ASN A 229 -30.86 -7.43 24.36
CA ASN A 229 -31.92 -7.88 23.49
C ASN A 229 -31.40 -8.20 22.08
N PHE A 230 -31.98 -9.25 21.50
CA PHE A 230 -31.67 -9.65 20.11
C PHE A 230 -32.97 -9.74 19.28
N PRO A 231 -33.66 -8.62 19.06
CA PRO A 231 -34.85 -8.59 18.23
C PRO A 231 -34.54 -8.97 16.78
N LYS A 232 -35.57 -9.27 15.99
CA LYS A 232 -35.43 -9.41 14.55
C LYS A 232 -35.11 -8.05 13.93
N ALA A 233 -34.28 -8.04 12.88
CA ALA A 233 -33.87 -6.79 12.23
C ALA A 233 -35.07 -5.97 11.71
N LYS A 234 -36.15 -6.61 11.27
CA LYS A 234 -37.41 -5.93 10.88
C LYS A 234 -38.14 -5.21 12.02
N GLU A 235 -37.81 -5.51 13.27
CA GLU A 235 -38.35 -4.81 14.45
C GLU A 235 -37.59 -3.53 14.74
N ILE A 236 -36.36 -3.41 14.25
CA ILE A 236 -35.48 -2.25 14.41
C ILE A 236 -35.51 -1.37 13.14
N PHE A 237 -35.51 -2.01 11.97
CA PHE A 237 -35.46 -1.34 10.67
C PHE A 237 -36.70 -1.59 9.83
N GLN A 238 -36.96 -0.67 8.91
CA GLN A 238 -37.98 -0.81 7.87
C GLN A 238 -37.36 -0.54 6.49
N ASN A 239 -37.94 -1.16 5.46
CA ASN A 239 -37.61 -0.84 4.08
C ASN A 239 -38.34 0.46 3.69
N VAL A 240 -37.58 1.40 3.11
CA VAL A 240 -38.13 2.64 2.56
C VAL A 240 -37.98 2.65 1.05
N THR A 241 -39.09 2.87 0.36
CA THR A 241 -39.10 3.01 -1.11
C THR A 241 -39.68 4.37 -1.45
N ASP A 242 -38.91 5.42 -1.18
CA ASP A 242 -39.29 6.78 -1.53
C ASP A 242 -38.82 7.11 -2.96
N LYS A 243 -39.77 7.36 -3.86
CA LYS A 243 -39.56 7.79 -5.24
C LYS A 243 -40.11 9.19 -5.48
N ASN A 244 -40.50 9.90 -4.42
CA ASN A 244 -41.07 11.23 -4.53
C ASN A 244 -39.94 12.27 -4.67
N HIS A 245 -39.39 12.40 -5.89
CA HIS A 245 -38.34 13.35 -6.26
C HIS A 245 -38.44 13.70 -7.76
N LYS A 246 -37.86 14.82 -8.15
CA LYS A 246 -37.84 15.29 -9.55
C LYS A 246 -36.62 14.83 -10.34
N GLY A 247 -35.75 13.96 -9.76
CA GLY A 247 -34.47 13.55 -10.37
C GLY A 247 -33.34 14.58 -10.18
N ASP A 248 -33.57 15.59 -9.38
CA ASP A 248 -32.68 16.73 -9.14
C ASP A 248 -31.69 16.53 -7.97
N LEU A 249 -31.84 15.43 -7.25
CA LEU A 249 -30.94 15.08 -6.16
C LEU A 249 -29.66 14.38 -6.68
N MET A 250 -28.58 14.54 -5.91
CA MET A 250 -27.28 13.91 -6.17
C MET A 250 -27.40 12.38 -6.30
N VAL A 251 -26.82 11.83 -7.36
CA VAL A 251 -26.76 10.38 -7.53
C VAL A 251 -25.64 9.80 -6.69
N LEU A 252 -25.97 8.79 -5.88
CA LEU A 252 -25.08 8.14 -4.94
C LEU A 252 -24.80 6.68 -5.35
N SER A 253 -23.64 6.18 -4.99
CA SER A 253 -23.22 4.79 -5.18
C SER A 253 -22.77 4.16 -3.88
N ALA A 254 -23.03 2.87 -3.71
CA ALA A 254 -22.51 2.10 -2.59
C ALA A 254 -21.06 1.70 -2.86
N THR A 255 -20.17 2.06 -1.92
CA THR A 255 -18.77 1.63 -1.90
C THR A 255 -18.57 0.69 -0.71
N GLN A 256 -17.62 -0.26 -0.80
CA GLN A 256 -17.40 -1.23 0.27
C GLN A 256 -16.64 -0.65 1.48
N ASP A 257 -15.92 0.45 1.27
CA ASP A 257 -15.01 1.06 2.25
C ASP A 257 -15.47 2.42 2.76
N LYS A 258 -16.17 3.22 1.93
CA LYS A 258 -16.57 4.60 2.27
C LYS A 258 -18.07 4.78 2.51
N GLY A 259 -18.86 3.69 2.41
CA GLY A 259 -20.31 3.76 2.54
C GLY A 259 -21.00 4.26 1.26
N ILE A 260 -22.10 4.99 1.43
CA ILE A 260 -22.83 5.61 0.32
C ILE A 260 -22.18 6.96 0.00
N MET A 261 -21.65 7.10 -1.20
CA MET A 261 -20.86 8.25 -1.66
C MET A 261 -21.45 8.87 -2.92
N PRO A 262 -21.22 10.19 -3.15
CA PRO A 262 -21.51 10.82 -4.44
C PRO A 262 -20.80 10.09 -5.58
N ARG A 263 -21.53 9.83 -6.65
CA ARG A 263 -21.00 9.01 -7.76
C ARG A 263 -19.80 9.66 -8.47
N ASN A 264 -19.76 10.97 -8.53
CA ASN A 264 -18.65 11.74 -9.10
C ASN A 264 -17.35 11.70 -8.25
N GLU A 265 -17.44 11.25 -7.01
CA GLU A 265 -16.29 11.07 -6.10
C GLU A 265 -15.78 9.60 -6.05
N VAL A 266 -16.43 8.72 -6.82
CA VAL A 266 -16.07 7.29 -6.89
C VAL A 266 -15.45 7.02 -8.26
N ASP A 267 -14.23 6.47 -8.29
CA ASP A 267 -13.46 6.10 -9.50
C ASP A 267 -14.11 4.94 -10.31
N ILE A 268 -15.42 4.97 -10.49
CA ILE A 268 -16.16 3.96 -11.24
C ILE A 268 -16.98 4.69 -12.31
N ASP A 269 -16.57 4.57 -13.55
CA ASP A 269 -17.30 5.10 -14.72
C ASP A 269 -18.54 4.23 -15.01
N ILE A 270 -19.54 4.30 -14.13
CA ILE A 270 -20.85 3.70 -14.36
C ILE A 270 -21.73 4.77 -14.98
N LYS A 271 -21.91 4.69 -16.30
CA LYS A 271 -22.88 5.52 -17.02
C LYS A 271 -24.29 5.20 -16.53
N TYR A 272 -25.10 6.22 -16.30
CA TYR A 272 -26.53 6.09 -16.05
C TYR A 272 -27.29 7.00 -17.02
N ASP A 273 -28.45 6.54 -17.44
CA ASP A 273 -29.33 7.34 -18.26
C ASP A 273 -30.11 8.31 -17.34
N VAL A 274 -30.06 9.60 -17.64
CA VAL A 274 -30.78 10.65 -16.90
C VAL A 274 -32.29 10.36 -16.88
N SER A 275 -32.85 9.77 -17.96
CA SER A 275 -34.26 9.37 -18.03
C SER A 275 -34.64 8.30 -17.01
N SER A 276 -33.67 7.48 -16.57
CA SER A 276 -33.87 6.42 -15.58
C SER A 276 -33.94 6.92 -14.13
N LEU A 277 -33.53 8.17 -13.87
CA LEU A 277 -33.47 8.74 -12.51
C LEU A 277 -34.84 8.80 -11.83
N ALA A 278 -35.93 8.93 -12.57
CA ALA A 278 -37.30 8.89 -12.02
C ALA A 278 -37.61 7.58 -11.27
N ASN A 279 -36.91 6.48 -11.60
CA ASN A 279 -37.07 5.19 -10.95
C ASN A 279 -36.15 4.99 -9.72
N TYR A 280 -35.19 5.88 -9.50
CA TYR A 280 -34.25 5.77 -8.37
C TYR A 280 -34.99 5.98 -7.05
N LYS A 281 -34.41 5.47 -5.99
CA LYS A 281 -34.92 5.61 -4.63
C LYS A 281 -34.17 6.74 -3.91
N LYS A 282 -34.93 7.57 -3.22
CA LYS A 282 -34.35 8.55 -2.32
C LYS A 282 -33.80 7.85 -1.08
N VAL A 283 -32.57 8.17 -0.74
CA VAL A 283 -31.91 7.82 0.53
C VAL A 283 -31.65 9.09 1.30
N CYS A 284 -31.88 9.09 2.59
CA CYS A 284 -31.59 10.21 3.49
C CYS A 284 -30.32 9.92 4.29
N GLN A 285 -29.67 10.98 4.73
CA GLN A 285 -28.63 10.86 5.74
C GLN A 285 -29.18 10.08 6.96
N GLY A 286 -28.41 9.15 7.52
CA GLY A 286 -28.85 8.28 8.58
C GLY A 286 -29.43 6.94 8.11
N ASN A 287 -29.76 6.79 6.83
CA ASN A 287 -30.23 5.53 6.31
C ASN A 287 -29.10 4.52 6.09
N PHE A 288 -29.45 3.25 6.16
CA PHE A 288 -28.57 2.15 5.76
C PHE A 288 -29.04 1.57 4.43
N VAL A 289 -28.11 1.05 3.63
CA VAL A 289 -28.41 0.56 2.28
C VAL A 289 -27.85 -0.83 2.07
N ILE A 290 -28.72 -1.76 1.71
CA ILE A 290 -28.33 -3.08 1.23
C ILE A 290 -28.08 -2.95 -0.28
N SER A 291 -26.86 -3.07 -0.70
CA SER A 291 -26.43 -3.01 -2.10
C SER A 291 -26.30 -4.42 -2.68
N LEU A 292 -26.05 -4.52 -3.99
CA LEU A 292 -25.80 -5.79 -4.67
C LEU A 292 -24.55 -6.54 -4.16
N ARG A 293 -23.64 -5.86 -3.45
CA ARG A 293 -22.42 -6.45 -2.89
C ARG A 293 -22.43 -6.56 -1.37
N SER A 294 -23.55 -6.32 -0.72
CA SER A 294 -23.65 -6.37 0.74
C SER A 294 -23.33 -7.76 1.33
N PHE A 295 -23.42 -8.81 0.53
CA PHE A 295 -22.97 -10.15 0.92
C PHE A 295 -21.44 -10.27 1.09
N GLN A 296 -20.66 -9.36 0.50
CA GLN A 296 -19.20 -9.28 0.64
C GLN A 296 -18.75 -8.22 1.65
N GLY A 297 -19.37 -7.05 1.59
CA GLY A 297 -18.92 -5.85 2.31
C GLY A 297 -19.83 -5.40 3.46
N GLY A 298 -20.94 -6.10 3.72
CA GLY A 298 -21.94 -5.68 4.70
C GLY A 298 -22.89 -4.60 4.18
N ILE A 299 -23.65 -3.99 5.08
CA ILE A 299 -24.63 -2.95 4.77
C ILE A 299 -23.95 -1.58 4.89
N GLU A 300 -24.25 -0.69 3.92
CA GLU A 300 -23.64 0.63 3.83
C GLU A 300 -24.45 1.70 4.56
N TYR A 301 -23.78 2.64 5.20
CA TYR A 301 -24.38 3.83 5.80
C TYR A 301 -24.36 4.99 4.84
N SER A 302 -25.42 5.79 4.82
CA SER A 302 -25.49 7.01 4.02
C SER A 302 -25.27 8.26 4.87
N ALA A 303 -24.14 8.92 4.62
CA ALA A 303 -23.87 10.25 5.17
C ALA A 303 -24.52 11.39 4.34
N TYR A 304 -25.14 11.04 3.21
CA TYR A 304 -25.71 11.98 2.24
C TYR A 304 -27.19 11.71 2.01
N THR A 305 -27.92 12.76 1.64
CA THR A 305 -29.26 12.64 1.06
C THR A 305 -29.12 12.71 -0.45
N GLY A 306 -29.70 11.74 -1.17
CA GLY A 306 -29.60 11.65 -2.63
C GLY A 306 -30.35 10.46 -3.21
N LEU A 307 -29.98 10.07 -4.42
CA LEU A 307 -30.63 9.02 -5.19
C LEU A 307 -29.73 7.78 -5.32
N VAL A 308 -30.28 6.63 -5.02
CA VAL A 308 -29.59 5.33 -5.17
C VAL A 308 -30.33 4.47 -6.16
N SER A 309 -29.62 3.46 -6.73
CA SER A 309 -30.19 2.49 -7.66
C SER A 309 -31.50 1.88 -7.14
N PRO A 310 -32.50 1.67 -8.00
CA PRO A 310 -33.75 0.99 -7.65
C PRO A 310 -33.50 -0.46 -7.15
N ALA A 311 -32.38 -1.07 -7.53
CA ALA A 311 -31.98 -2.40 -7.07
C ALA A 311 -31.50 -2.43 -5.60
N TYR A 312 -31.25 -1.28 -4.98
CA TYR A 312 -30.84 -1.23 -3.57
C TYR A 312 -32.05 -1.23 -2.63
N THR A 313 -31.87 -1.79 -1.44
CA THR A 313 -32.85 -1.70 -0.36
C THR A 313 -32.42 -0.63 0.63
N VAL A 314 -33.24 0.40 0.81
CA VAL A 314 -32.99 1.49 1.76
C VAL A 314 -33.65 1.16 3.09
N LEU A 315 -32.89 1.21 4.17
CA LEU A 315 -33.35 0.92 5.53
C LEU A 315 -33.37 2.21 6.33
N SER A 316 -34.49 2.49 6.98
CA SER A 316 -34.59 3.48 8.05
C SER A 316 -34.84 2.82 9.40
N SER A 317 -34.43 3.44 10.48
CA SER A 317 -34.69 2.94 11.84
C SER A 317 -36.16 3.15 12.24
N LYS A 318 -36.74 2.18 12.96
CA LYS A 318 -38.01 2.27 13.66
C LYS A 318 -37.86 2.61 15.12
N LYS A 319 -36.67 2.39 15.66
CA LYS A 319 -36.32 2.58 17.07
C LYS A 319 -35.16 3.54 17.18
N GLU A 320 -35.03 4.13 18.33
CA GLU A 320 -33.85 4.93 18.66
C GLU A 320 -32.59 4.04 18.62
N LEU A 321 -31.57 4.47 17.90
CA LEU A 321 -30.32 3.75 17.77
C LEU A 321 -29.13 4.69 17.54
N CYS A 322 -27.94 4.21 17.81
CA CYS A 322 -26.69 4.90 17.48
C CYS A 322 -26.23 4.44 16.09
N ASP A 323 -26.32 5.32 15.11
CA ASP A 323 -25.90 5.03 13.71
C ASP A 323 -24.47 4.50 13.63
N GLU A 324 -23.55 5.12 14.38
CA GLU A 324 -22.13 4.72 14.39
C GLU A 324 -21.93 3.29 14.95
N TYR A 325 -22.78 2.83 15.88
CA TYR A 325 -22.75 1.45 16.35
C TYR A 325 -23.14 0.48 15.25
N TYR A 326 -24.27 0.72 14.57
CA TYR A 326 -24.74 -0.16 13.50
C TYR A 326 -23.86 -0.08 12.25
N LYS A 327 -23.25 1.06 11.98
CA LYS A 327 -22.23 1.22 10.95
C LYS A 327 -21.04 0.27 11.17
N GLN A 328 -20.56 0.15 12.41
CA GLN A 328 -19.52 -0.81 12.77
C GLN A 328 -20.05 -2.26 12.78
N TYR A 329 -21.25 -2.48 13.32
CA TYR A 329 -21.84 -3.81 13.40
C TYR A 329 -22.06 -4.44 12.04
N PHE A 330 -22.64 -3.71 11.09
CA PHE A 330 -22.91 -4.18 9.74
C PHE A 330 -21.65 -4.45 8.91
N LYS A 331 -20.50 -3.92 9.31
CA LYS A 331 -19.17 -4.21 8.73
C LYS A 331 -18.43 -5.33 9.46
N SER A 332 -18.97 -5.85 10.54
CA SER A 332 -18.32 -6.94 11.28
C SER A 332 -18.37 -8.26 10.51
N ALA A 333 -17.28 -9.02 10.58
CA ALA A 333 -17.21 -10.34 9.94
C ALA A 333 -18.31 -11.29 10.45
N ASN A 334 -18.68 -11.17 11.73
CA ASN A 334 -19.78 -11.95 12.32
C ASN A 334 -21.10 -11.68 11.62
N PHE A 335 -21.44 -10.40 11.41
CA PHE A 335 -22.69 -10.03 10.74
C PHE A 335 -22.66 -10.44 9.25
N ILE A 336 -21.58 -10.17 8.54
CA ILE A 336 -21.45 -10.52 7.11
C ILE A 336 -21.59 -12.03 6.90
N ASN A 337 -20.97 -12.86 7.77
CA ASN A 337 -21.12 -14.33 7.69
C ASN A 337 -22.57 -14.76 7.93
N ARG A 338 -23.23 -14.17 8.90
CA ARG A 338 -24.66 -14.48 9.19
C ARG A 338 -25.57 -14.04 8.06
N LEU A 339 -25.29 -12.89 7.45
CA LEU A 339 -26.03 -12.39 6.28
C LEU A 339 -25.86 -13.34 5.09
N ASN A 340 -24.64 -13.84 4.86
CA ASN A 340 -24.35 -14.82 3.81
C ASN A 340 -25.09 -16.15 4.00
N VAL A 341 -25.13 -16.65 5.25
CA VAL A 341 -25.86 -17.89 5.55
C VAL A 341 -27.37 -17.74 5.34
N ALA A 342 -27.95 -16.58 5.67
CA ALA A 342 -29.37 -16.31 5.49
C ALA A 342 -29.79 -16.27 3.99
N VAL A 343 -28.83 -16.02 3.09
CA VAL A 343 -29.04 -15.95 1.63
C VAL A 343 -28.71 -17.27 0.93
N TYR A 344 -28.24 -18.29 1.66
CA TYR A 344 -27.88 -19.61 1.11
C TYR A 344 -29.14 -20.36 0.67
N GLY A 345 -29.42 -20.37 -0.63
CA GLY A 345 -30.57 -21.06 -1.23
C GLY A 345 -31.03 -20.44 -2.56
N ILE A 346 -30.52 -19.30 -2.96
CA ILE A 346 -30.91 -18.61 -4.20
C ILE A 346 -29.71 -18.66 -5.19
N ARG A 347 -29.98 -19.13 -6.40
CA ARG A 347 -29.03 -19.26 -7.53
C ARG A 347 -28.39 -17.94 -7.93
N ASP A 348 -27.31 -18.00 -8.69
CA ASP A 348 -26.47 -16.89 -9.19
C ASP A 348 -27.22 -15.58 -9.47
N GLY A 349 -26.79 -14.48 -8.81
CA GLY A 349 -27.45 -13.18 -8.86
C GLY A 349 -27.95 -12.66 -7.51
N LYS A 350 -27.46 -13.15 -6.41
CA LYS A 350 -27.93 -12.99 -5.01
C LYS A 350 -28.09 -11.53 -4.57
N GLN A 351 -29.29 -11.00 -4.71
CA GLN A 351 -29.71 -9.79 -4.03
C GLN A 351 -30.27 -10.16 -2.65
N ILE A 352 -29.76 -9.53 -1.59
CA ILE A 352 -30.30 -9.71 -0.25
C ILE A 352 -31.62 -8.97 -0.17
N SER A 353 -32.72 -9.68 0.08
CA SER A 353 -34.03 -9.08 0.27
C SER A 353 -34.16 -8.46 1.67
N PHE A 354 -35.10 -7.52 1.82
CA PHE A 354 -35.46 -7.01 3.15
C PHE A 354 -36.03 -8.11 4.04
N GLU A 355 -36.75 -9.10 3.46
CA GLU A 355 -37.31 -10.23 4.20
C GLU A 355 -36.20 -11.09 4.83
N ASP A 356 -35.17 -11.44 4.04
CA ASP A 356 -34.04 -12.24 4.54
C ASP A 356 -33.29 -11.50 5.64
N PHE A 357 -32.91 -10.24 5.40
CA PHE A 357 -32.31 -9.38 6.41
C PHE A 357 -33.20 -9.24 7.64
N GLY A 358 -34.49 -9.02 7.43
CA GLY A 358 -35.47 -8.77 8.47
C GLY A 358 -35.65 -9.92 9.48
N GLN A 359 -35.36 -11.18 9.07
CA GLN A 359 -35.43 -12.34 9.96
C GLN A 359 -34.19 -12.52 10.84
N LEU A 360 -33.09 -11.86 10.50
CA LEU A 360 -31.86 -11.94 11.30
C LEU A 360 -32.09 -11.33 12.70
N ARG A 361 -31.72 -12.07 13.74
CA ARG A 361 -31.64 -11.50 15.09
C ARG A 361 -30.37 -10.71 15.21
N ILE A 362 -30.45 -9.42 15.53
CA ILE A 362 -29.32 -8.52 15.67
C ILE A 362 -29.24 -7.94 17.08
N PRO A 363 -28.03 -7.63 17.60
CA PRO A 363 -27.90 -7.09 18.93
C PRO A 363 -28.53 -5.69 19.02
N TYR A 364 -29.25 -5.47 20.09
CA TYR A 364 -29.86 -4.18 20.43
C TYR A 364 -29.56 -3.84 21.90
N PRO A 365 -28.31 -3.44 22.21
CA PRO A 365 -27.97 -2.97 23.56
C PRO A 365 -28.64 -1.63 23.87
N PRO A 366 -28.66 -1.21 25.15
CA PRO A 366 -29.11 0.12 25.53
C PRO A 366 -28.38 1.23 24.75
N ILE A 367 -29.08 2.32 24.43
CA ILE A 367 -28.54 3.40 23.56
C ILE A 367 -27.21 4.00 24.05
N ASN A 368 -27.08 4.16 25.36
CA ASN A 368 -25.87 4.67 26.01
C ASN A 368 -24.68 3.68 25.80
N GLU A 369 -24.94 2.38 25.83
CA GLU A 369 -23.90 1.37 25.55
C GLU A 369 -23.55 1.30 24.06
N GLN A 370 -24.55 1.40 23.16
CA GLN A 370 -24.30 1.53 21.72
C GLN A 370 -23.35 2.70 21.45
N THR A 371 -23.63 3.85 22.06
CA THR A 371 -22.82 5.07 21.93
C THR A 371 -21.40 4.86 22.48
N ALA A 372 -21.25 4.27 23.64
CA ALA A 372 -19.94 4.01 24.23
C ALA A 372 -19.11 3.03 23.39
N ILE A 373 -19.71 1.95 22.88
CA ILE A 373 -19.03 1.00 21.98
C ILE A 373 -18.61 1.71 20.67
N ALA A 374 -19.51 2.49 20.08
CA ALA A 374 -19.22 3.27 18.89
C ALA A 374 -18.04 4.24 19.09
N GLN A 375 -17.99 4.93 20.24
CA GLN A 375 -16.87 5.82 20.57
C GLN A 375 -15.53 5.09 20.64
N VAL A 376 -15.48 3.91 21.29
CA VAL A 376 -14.25 3.08 21.36
C VAL A 376 -13.78 2.67 19.97
N LEU A 377 -14.69 2.17 19.13
CA LEU A 377 -14.34 1.70 17.77
C LEU A 377 -13.97 2.87 16.85
N SER A 378 -14.67 3.98 16.94
CA SER A 378 -14.36 5.19 16.17
C SER A 378 -13.03 5.82 16.60
N ALA A 379 -12.65 5.73 17.87
CA ALA A 379 -11.33 6.14 18.33
C ALA A 379 -10.23 5.28 17.70
N ALA A 380 -10.43 3.96 17.65
CA ALA A 380 -9.51 3.05 16.96
C ALA A 380 -9.41 3.34 15.46
N ASP A 381 -10.53 3.68 14.78
CA ASP A 381 -10.52 4.08 13.37
C ASP A 381 -9.74 5.37 13.13
N ARG A 382 -9.90 6.36 13.99
CA ARG A 382 -9.12 7.61 13.91
C ARG A 382 -7.62 7.35 14.09
N GLU A 383 -7.23 6.53 15.07
CA GLU A 383 -5.82 6.17 15.27
C GLU A 383 -5.23 5.46 14.05
N ILE A 384 -5.96 4.49 13.47
CA ILE A 384 -5.55 3.78 12.26
C ILE A 384 -5.40 4.73 11.06
N SER A 385 -6.35 5.65 10.90
CA SER A 385 -6.31 6.65 9.81
C SER A 385 -5.11 7.59 9.93
N LEU A 386 -4.86 8.13 11.12
CA LEU A 386 -3.71 8.99 11.39
C LEU A 386 -2.40 8.24 11.16
N LEU A 387 -2.30 6.98 11.58
CA LEU A 387 -1.10 6.19 11.38
C LEU A 387 -0.84 5.87 9.90
N ARG A 388 -1.88 5.67 9.09
CA ARG A 388 -1.74 5.52 7.63
C ARG A 388 -1.22 6.80 6.97
N GLN A 389 -1.74 7.96 7.36
CA GLN A 389 -1.27 9.25 6.85
C GLN A 389 0.18 9.51 7.25
N ASP A 390 0.55 9.21 8.49
CA ASP A 390 1.90 9.36 9.00
C ASP A 390 2.90 8.44 8.24
N ILE A 391 2.54 7.19 7.96
CA ILE A 391 3.35 6.28 7.14
C ILE A 391 3.57 6.86 5.73
N GLU A 392 2.53 7.40 5.12
CA GLU A 392 2.65 8.00 3.78
C GLU A 392 3.58 9.23 3.80
N GLN A 393 3.48 10.08 4.82
CA GLN A 393 4.38 11.21 5.00
C GLN A 393 5.85 10.77 5.17
N GLU A 394 6.11 9.71 5.94
CA GLU A 394 7.46 9.17 6.09
C GLU A 394 8.01 8.59 4.77
N LYS A 395 7.16 7.95 3.95
CA LYS A 395 7.53 7.49 2.61
C LYS A 395 7.90 8.66 1.68
N GLN A 396 7.12 9.73 1.71
CA GLN A 396 7.42 10.95 0.94
C GLN A 396 8.70 11.62 1.43
N LYS A 397 8.91 11.69 2.74
CA LYS A 397 10.16 12.19 3.35
C LYS A 397 11.36 11.36 2.89
N LYS A 398 11.27 10.02 2.90
CA LYS A 398 12.32 9.14 2.38
C LYS A 398 12.65 9.46 0.93
N LYS A 399 11.62 9.59 0.07
CA LYS A 399 11.80 9.94 -1.35
C LYS A 399 12.54 11.27 -1.53
N ALA A 400 12.19 12.28 -0.74
CA ALA A 400 12.87 13.58 -0.75
C ALA A 400 14.33 13.48 -0.27
N LEU A 401 14.58 12.75 0.83
CA LEU A 401 15.95 12.50 1.33
C LEU A 401 16.80 11.79 0.28
N MET A 402 16.28 10.74 -0.35
CA MET A 402 17.00 10.06 -1.44
C MET A 402 17.37 11.04 -2.56
N GLN A 403 16.42 11.87 -3.00
CA GLN A 403 16.66 12.83 -4.06
C GLN A 403 17.72 13.87 -3.68
N LEU A 404 17.73 14.35 -2.45
CA LEU A 404 18.64 15.40 -2.00
C LEU A 404 20.04 14.86 -1.70
N LEU A 405 20.14 13.74 -1.01
CA LEU A 405 21.41 13.18 -0.54
C LEU A 405 22.16 12.42 -1.63
N LEU A 406 21.45 11.55 -2.40
CA LEU A 406 22.07 10.71 -3.44
C LEU A 406 22.43 11.49 -4.71
N THR A 407 22.04 12.75 -4.81
CA THR A 407 22.44 13.63 -5.92
C THR A 407 23.43 14.72 -5.47
N GLY A 408 23.80 14.74 -4.19
CA GLY A 408 24.71 15.72 -3.63
C GLY A 408 24.15 17.14 -3.47
N ILE A 409 22.83 17.34 -3.72
CA ILE A 409 22.17 18.66 -3.51
C ILE A 409 22.29 19.09 -2.04
N VAL A 410 22.13 18.12 -1.13
CA VAL A 410 22.40 18.28 0.30
C VAL A 410 23.53 17.36 0.69
N ARG A 411 24.55 17.93 1.35
CA ARG A 411 25.73 17.20 1.86
C ARG A 411 25.52 16.83 3.32
N VAL A 412 26.12 15.73 3.72
CA VAL A 412 26.24 15.35 5.13
C VAL A 412 27.62 15.73 5.62
N ASN A 413 27.73 16.27 6.86
CA ASN A 413 29.02 16.57 7.46
C ASN A 413 29.73 15.24 7.77
N VAL A 414 30.92 15.09 7.23
CA VAL A 414 31.81 13.92 7.45
C VAL A 414 32.72 14.19 8.64
#